data_6959eee050665080c24d7cd0e1340dc5
#
_entry.id   6959eee050665080c24d7cd0e1340dc5
#
_cell.length_a   1.000
_cell.length_b   1.000
_cell.length_c   1.000
_cell.angle_alpha   90.00
_cell.angle_beta   90.00
_cell.angle_gamma   90.00
#
_symmetry.space_group_name_H-M   'P 1'
#
loop_
_entity.id
_entity.type
_entity.pdbx_description
1 polymer ?
#
loop_
_entity_poly.entity_id
_entity_poly.type
_entity_poly.pdbx_seq_one_letter_code
_entity_poly.pdbx_strand_id
1 'polypeptide(L)'
;MNELKKFQKAKAGLLLIASPRFRNMGAELEEGSYDDRKRSVVEAIESSLSKTIDLVNPGIVYEREDLSKAMDMFSSAKVDFVIAEFLSWAEDFAWVRFLRDMPDMPVIFVNSVKERMTFEKTVEENDFVEFLCNGTLVGSLEASGSIARLGKKNLKIVMGNRDEVTEEIISFSKAAKVRSVLRESTFGLLASYNELMWSTYMDP
;
A
#
# COMPACT_ATOMS: atom_id res chain seq x y z
N MET A 1 -5.67 31.42 21.33
CA MET A 1 -5.15 30.10 21.76
C MET A 1 -5.60 29.12 20.67
N ASN A 2 -4.71 28.84 19.67
CA ASN A 2 -5.05 27.92 18.61
C ASN A 2 -5.21 26.53 19.21
N GLU A 3 -6.40 25.97 19.10
CA GLU A 3 -6.59 24.54 19.35
C GLU A 3 -5.55 23.78 18.51
N LEU A 4 -4.68 23.03 19.19
CA LEU A 4 -3.79 22.08 18.56
C LEU A 4 -4.66 21.24 17.64
N LYS A 5 -4.47 21.40 16.33
CA LYS A 5 -5.21 20.62 15.32
C LYS A 5 -5.07 19.16 15.73
N LYS A 6 -6.20 18.58 16.16
CA LYS A 6 -6.28 17.16 16.52
C LYS A 6 -5.62 16.39 15.40
N PHE A 7 -4.61 15.57 15.71
CA PHE A 7 -3.87 14.83 14.70
C PHE A 7 -4.86 14.08 13.80
N GLN A 8 -5.02 14.54 12.58
CA GLN A 8 -5.86 13.87 11.60
C GLN A 8 -5.26 12.52 11.27
N LYS A 9 -6.11 11.52 11.01
CA LYS A 9 -5.67 10.22 10.52
C LYS A 9 -4.76 10.41 9.29
N ALA A 10 -3.81 9.51 9.12
CA ALA A 10 -3.09 9.42 7.86
C ALA A 10 -4.04 9.00 6.75
N LYS A 11 -3.85 9.53 5.56
CA LYS A 11 -4.61 9.15 4.37
C LYS A 11 -3.77 8.20 3.51
N ALA A 12 -4.29 7.02 3.22
CA ALA A 12 -3.59 6.01 2.43
C ALA A 12 -4.34 5.65 1.16
N GLY A 13 -3.60 5.53 0.06
CA GLY A 13 -4.09 4.90 -1.16
C GLY A 13 -3.94 3.39 -1.09
N LEU A 14 -4.92 2.63 -1.54
CA LEU A 14 -4.85 1.18 -1.69
C LEU A 14 -4.49 0.83 -3.14
N LEU A 15 -3.27 0.34 -3.37
CA LEU A 15 -2.83 -0.19 -4.67
C LEU A 15 -2.86 -1.72 -4.60
N LEU A 16 -4.01 -2.28 -4.91
CA LEU A 16 -4.28 -3.72 -4.84
C LEU A 16 -4.25 -4.31 -6.24
N ILE A 17 -3.25 -5.13 -6.54
CA ILE A 17 -2.96 -5.61 -7.90
C ILE A 17 -3.32 -7.10 -8.01
N ALA A 18 -4.03 -7.46 -9.07
CA ALA A 18 -4.39 -8.84 -9.38
C ALA A 18 -4.33 -9.09 -10.90
N SER A 19 -4.21 -10.37 -11.31
CA SER A 19 -4.19 -10.72 -12.73
C SER A 19 -5.58 -10.77 -13.34
N PRO A 20 -5.80 -10.11 -14.48
CA PRO A 20 -7.09 -10.19 -15.19
C PRO A 20 -7.38 -11.60 -15.73
N ARG A 21 -6.34 -12.43 -15.93
CA ARG A 21 -6.46 -13.81 -16.45
C ARG A 21 -7.29 -14.71 -15.56
N PHE A 22 -7.31 -14.45 -14.26
CA PHE A 22 -7.99 -15.31 -13.29
C PHE A 22 -9.37 -14.79 -12.91
N ARG A 23 -9.73 -13.59 -13.32
CA ARG A 23 -10.88 -12.83 -12.82
C ARG A 23 -12.19 -13.63 -12.78
N ASN A 24 -12.49 -14.39 -13.84
CA ASN A 24 -13.73 -15.14 -13.97
C ASN A 24 -13.59 -16.63 -13.61
N MET A 25 -12.42 -17.08 -13.15
CA MET A 25 -12.22 -18.48 -12.78
C MET A 25 -13.06 -18.80 -11.55
N GLY A 26 -13.71 -19.94 -11.57
CA GLY A 26 -14.60 -20.39 -10.49
C GLY A 26 -15.93 -19.68 -10.41
N ALA A 27 -16.40 -19.01 -11.49
CA ALA A 27 -17.66 -18.26 -11.50
C ALA A 27 -18.91 -19.14 -11.23
N GLU A 28 -18.80 -20.44 -11.51
CA GLU A 28 -19.89 -21.41 -11.28
C GLU A 28 -19.76 -22.11 -9.90
N LEU A 29 -18.73 -21.77 -9.10
CA LEU A 29 -18.52 -22.36 -7.80
C LEU A 29 -19.38 -21.68 -6.72
N GLU A 30 -19.80 -22.46 -5.72
CA GLU A 30 -20.57 -21.96 -4.59
C GLU A 30 -19.77 -20.89 -3.79
N GLU A 31 -18.48 -21.06 -3.68
CA GLU A 31 -17.56 -20.14 -3.00
C GLU A 31 -17.28 -18.86 -3.79
N GLY A 32 -17.82 -18.76 -5.01
CA GLY A 32 -17.66 -17.64 -5.90
C GLY A 32 -16.37 -17.66 -6.73
N SER A 33 -16.33 -16.72 -7.67
CA SER A 33 -15.21 -16.53 -8.58
C SER A 33 -13.95 -16.04 -7.84
N TYR A 34 -12.82 -16.10 -8.55
CA TYR A 34 -11.58 -15.44 -8.09
C TYR A 34 -11.81 -13.95 -7.74
N ASP A 35 -12.55 -13.20 -8.59
CA ASP A 35 -12.85 -11.78 -8.33
C ASP A 35 -13.66 -11.60 -7.05
N ASP A 36 -14.68 -12.43 -6.81
CA ASP A 36 -15.51 -12.36 -5.60
C ASP A 36 -14.66 -12.59 -4.34
N ARG A 37 -13.80 -13.60 -4.37
CA ARG A 37 -12.89 -13.89 -3.25
C ARG A 37 -11.90 -12.76 -3.01
N LYS A 38 -11.41 -12.10 -4.06
CA LYS A 38 -10.52 -10.94 -3.93
C LYS A 38 -11.23 -9.71 -3.39
N ARG A 39 -12.48 -9.47 -3.76
CA ARG A 39 -13.30 -8.42 -3.17
C ARG A 39 -13.49 -8.62 -1.67
N SER A 40 -13.75 -9.86 -1.24
CA SER A 40 -13.85 -10.18 0.19
C SER A 40 -12.54 -9.90 0.95
N VAL A 41 -11.37 -10.15 0.32
CA VAL A 41 -10.07 -9.77 0.90
C VAL A 41 -9.93 -8.25 1.01
N VAL A 42 -10.36 -7.50 -0.01
CA VAL A 42 -10.32 -6.03 0.01
C VAL A 42 -11.20 -5.48 1.12
N GLU A 43 -12.42 -5.99 1.27
CA GLU A 43 -13.33 -5.60 2.36
C GLU A 43 -12.73 -5.87 3.75
N ALA A 44 -12.04 -7.00 3.91
CA ALA A 44 -11.33 -7.32 5.15
C ALA A 44 -10.19 -6.33 5.44
N ILE A 45 -9.41 -5.94 4.41
CA ILE A 45 -8.36 -4.93 4.52
C ILE A 45 -8.97 -3.59 4.96
N GLU A 46 -10.03 -3.13 4.30
CA GLU A 46 -10.70 -1.88 4.62
C GLU A 46 -11.27 -1.89 6.05
N SER A 47 -11.93 -2.97 6.43
CA SER A 47 -12.50 -3.12 7.78
C SER A 47 -11.43 -3.05 8.88
N SER A 48 -10.26 -3.65 8.63
CA SER A 48 -9.17 -3.65 9.61
C SER A 48 -8.50 -2.29 9.78
N LEU A 49 -8.39 -1.49 8.72
CA LEU A 49 -7.61 -0.26 8.67
C LEU A 49 -8.43 1.01 8.85
N SER A 50 -9.71 1.04 8.43
CA SER A 50 -10.55 2.25 8.37
C SER A 50 -10.74 2.95 9.71
N LYS A 51 -10.61 2.23 10.84
CA LYS A 51 -10.68 2.84 12.17
C LYS A 51 -9.52 3.79 12.45
N THR A 52 -8.35 3.53 11.85
CA THR A 52 -7.10 4.23 12.14
C THR A 52 -6.60 5.08 10.98
N ILE A 53 -6.91 4.70 9.76
CA ILE A 53 -6.40 5.30 8.51
C ILE A 53 -7.58 5.70 7.63
N ASP A 54 -7.51 6.87 6.99
CA ASP A 54 -8.46 7.28 5.95
C ASP A 54 -8.04 6.64 4.63
N LEU A 55 -8.85 5.72 4.14
CA LEU A 55 -8.52 4.93 2.95
C LEU A 55 -9.09 5.54 1.68
N VAL A 56 -8.28 5.56 0.62
CA VAL A 56 -8.66 5.88 -0.75
C VAL A 56 -8.57 4.59 -1.54
N ASN A 57 -9.71 3.95 -1.80
CA ASN A 57 -9.81 2.68 -2.50
C ASN A 57 -10.34 2.87 -3.92
N PRO A 58 -9.49 2.76 -4.96
CA PRO A 58 -9.91 2.82 -6.36
C PRO A 58 -10.51 1.50 -6.86
N GLY A 59 -10.46 0.43 -6.08
CA GLY A 59 -10.75 -0.94 -6.46
C GLY A 59 -9.50 -1.75 -6.77
N ILE A 60 -9.70 -2.97 -7.25
CA ILE A 60 -8.62 -3.86 -7.67
C ILE A 60 -8.09 -3.41 -9.02
N VAL A 61 -6.78 -3.32 -9.14
CA VAL A 61 -6.07 -2.98 -10.38
C VAL A 61 -5.82 -4.27 -11.16
N TYR A 62 -6.58 -4.46 -12.24
CA TYR A 62 -6.41 -5.54 -13.20
C TYR A 62 -5.71 -5.07 -14.47
N GLU A 63 -5.99 -3.84 -14.90
CA GLU A 63 -5.57 -3.30 -16.18
C GLU A 63 -4.92 -1.91 -16.03
N ARG A 64 -4.42 -1.39 -17.14
CA ARG A 64 -3.69 -0.09 -17.17
C ARG A 64 -4.60 1.10 -16.83
N GLU A 65 -5.86 1.00 -17.23
CA GLU A 65 -6.90 1.99 -16.98
C GLU A 65 -7.21 2.07 -15.48
N ASP A 66 -7.30 0.93 -14.80
CA ASP A 66 -7.51 0.86 -13.35
C ASP A 66 -6.35 1.54 -12.61
N LEU A 67 -5.10 1.28 -13.04
CA LEU A 67 -3.93 1.93 -12.47
C LEU A 67 -3.97 3.44 -12.67
N SER A 68 -4.31 3.91 -13.87
CA SER A 68 -4.40 5.35 -14.14
C SER A 68 -5.41 6.02 -13.22
N LYS A 69 -6.60 5.43 -13.11
CA LYS A 69 -7.63 5.87 -12.17
C LYS A 69 -7.15 5.90 -10.72
N ALA A 70 -6.44 4.84 -10.29
CA ALA A 70 -5.90 4.76 -8.94
C ALA A 70 -4.91 5.90 -8.65
N MET A 71 -3.96 6.15 -9.56
CA MET A 71 -2.96 7.21 -9.41
C MET A 71 -3.60 8.60 -9.40
N ASP A 72 -4.60 8.85 -10.23
CA ASP A 72 -5.37 10.10 -10.26
C ASP A 72 -6.13 10.32 -8.95
N MET A 73 -6.75 9.27 -8.42
CA MET A 73 -7.44 9.31 -7.12
C MET A 73 -6.45 9.60 -5.98
N PHE A 74 -5.29 8.95 -5.96
CA PHE A 74 -4.26 9.17 -4.93
C PHE A 74 -3.75 10.61 -4.97
N SER A 75 -3.47 11.14 -6.15
CA SER A 75 -3.01 12.50 -6.35
C SER A 75 -4.07 13.52 -5.95
N SER A 76 -5.31 13.35 -6.38
CA SER A 76 -6.43 14.24 -6.07
C SER A 76 -6.77 14.25 -4.58
N ALA A 77 -6.72 13.09 -3.94
CA ALA A 77 -6.96 12.95 -2.51
C ALA A 77 -5.76 13.41 -1.66
N LYS A 78 -4.60 13.66 -2.26
CA LYS A 78 -3.34 13.99 -1.58
C LYS A 78 -3.02 12.98 -0.48
N VAL A 79 -2.89 11.70 -0.87
CA VAL A 79 -2.58 10.64 0.10
C VAL A 79 -1.19 10.84 0.71
N ASP A 80 -1.05 10.54 1.99
CA ASP A 80 0.22 10.62 2.71
C ASP A 80 1.17 9.48 2.30
N PHE A 81 0.62 8.32 1.93
CA PHE A 81 1.35 7.12 1.51
C PHE A 81 0.45 6.14 0.75
N VAL A 82 1.05 5.10 0.18
CA VAL A 82 0.33 4.03 -0.50
C VAL A 82 0.63 2.69 0.17
N ILE A 83 -0.43 1.91 0.40
CA ILE A 83 -0.37 0.50 0.76
C ILE A 83 -0.48 -0.28 -0.54
N ALA A 84 0.57 -1.01 -0.91
CA ALA A 84 0.59 -1.81 -2.11
C ALA A 84 0.61 -3.30 -1.76
N GLU A 85 -0.26 -4.08 -2.38
CA GLU A 85 -0.34 -5.52 -2.18
C GLU A 85 -0.68 -6.22 -3.50
N PHE A 86 0.07 -7.26 -3.84
CA PHE A 86 -0.34 -8.20 -4.87
C PHE A 86 -1.29 -9.21 -4.25
N LEU A 87 -2.55 -9.17 -4.69
CA LEU A 87 -3.58 -10.06 -4.16
C LEU A 87 -3.44 -11.51 -4.63
N SER A 88 -2.59 -11.71 -5.66
CA SER A 88 -2.15 -13.01 -6.19
C SER A 88 -0.93 -12.78 -7.08
N TRP A 89 -0.51 -13.81 -7.84
CA TRP A 89 0.36 -13.56 -8.98
C TRP A 89 -0.34 -12.62 -9.97
N ALA A 90 0.38 -11.62 -10.45
CA ALA A 90 -0.09 -10.68 -11.46
C ALA A 90 1.10 -10.14 -12.26
N GLU A 91 0.81 -9.65 -13.45
CA GLU A 91 1.79 -8.98 -14.28
C GLU A 91 2.31 -7.72 -13.58
N ASP A 92 3.61 -7.46 -13.64
CA ASP A 92 4.28 -6.37 -12.91
C ASP A 92 4.11 -4.97 -13.53
N PHE A 93 3.45 -4.85 -14.70
CA PHE A 93 3.30 -3.58 -15.42
C PHE A 93 2.72 -2.45 -14.57
N ALA A 94 1.70 -2.77 -13.75
CA ALA A 94 1.03 -1.79 -12.89
C ALA A 94 2.01 -1.30 -11.81
N TRP A 95 2.75 -2.24 -11.21
CA TRP A 95 3.72 -1.94 -10.17
C TRP A 95 4.89 -1.10 -10.68
N VAL A 96 5.50 -1.51 -11.79
CA VAL A 96 6.62 -0.78 -12.42
C VAL A 96 6.23 0.63 -12.81
N ARG A 97 5.04 0.79 -13.43
CA ARG A 97 4.53 2.10 -13.81
C ARG A 97 4.26 2.97 -12.59
N PHE A 98 3.64 2.44 -11.55
CA PHE A 98 3.39 3.17 -10.31
C PHE A 98 4.70 3.66 -9.67
N LEU A 99 5.70 2.80 -9.55
CA LEU A 99 7.01 3.17 -8.98
C LEU A 99 7.71 4.27 -9.79
N ARG A 100 7.60 4.23 -11.12
CA ARG A 100 8.21 5.20 -12.02
C ARG A 100 7.49 6.55 -11.97
N ASP A 101 6.16 6.53 -12.04
CA ASP A 101 5.34 7.74 -12.23
C ASP A 101 5.02 8.43 -10.89
N MET A 102 5.18 7.74 -9.75
CA MET A 102 5.05 8.30 -8.40
C MET A 102 6.32 8.08 -7.54
N PRO A 103 7.46 8.64 -7.93
CA PRO A 103 8.77 8.31 -7.34
C PRO A 103 8.88 8.73 -5.87
N ASP A 104 8.29 9.85 -5.47
CA ASP A 104 8.38 10.42 -4.12
C ASP A 104 7.32 9.91 -3.15
N MET A 105 6.36 9.12 -3.63
CA MET A 105 5.30 8.57 -2.80
C MET A 105 5.89 7.55 -1.80
N PRO A 106 5.69 7.72 -0.49
CA PRO A 106 6.02 6.68 0.47
C PRO A 106 5.14 5.46 0.24
N VAL A 107 5.74 4.28 0.28
CA VAL A 107 5.03 3.02 0.03
C VAL A 107 5.33 2.03 1.13
N ILE A 108 4.30 1.39 1.65
CA ILE A 108 4.44 0.12 2.35
C ILE A 108 3.93 -0.99 1.42
N PHE A 109 4.87 -1.82 0.97
CA PHE A 109 4.59 -2.98 0.13
C PHE A 109 4.43 -4.20 1.01
N VAL A 110 3.23 -4.77 0.99
CA VAL A 110 2.87 -5.83 1.92
C VAL A 110 2.60 -7.14 1.18
N ASN A 111 2.97 -8.23 1.82
CA ASN A 111 2.60 -9.57 1.43
C ASN A 111 1.93 -10.25 2.62
N SER A 112 0.62 -10.39 2.54
CA SER A 112 -0.14 -11.12 3.54
C SER A 112 -0.29 -12.58 3.12
N VAL A 113 0.22 -13.47 3.95
CA VAL A 113 0.20 -14.91 3.69
C VAL A 113 -0.71 -15.63 4.68
N LYS A 114 -1.38 -16.69 4.22
CA LYS A 114 -2.02 -17.65 5.11
C LYS A 114 -0.95 -18.55 5.74
N GLU A 115 -1.11 -18.87 7.02
CA GLU A 115 -0.17 -19.74 7.72
C GLU A 115 -0.11 -21.15 7.11
N ARG A 116 -1.26 -21.64 6.65
CA ARG A 116 -1.35 -22.98 6.05
C ARG A 116 -2.49 -23.03 5.04
N MET A 117 -2.21 -23.64 3.89
CA MET A 117 -3.22 -24.09 2.93
C MET A 117 -3.25 -25.60 2.93
N THR A 118 -4.44 -26.19 2.94
CA THR A 118 -4.64 -27.64 2.83
C THR A 118 -5.50 -27.89 1.61
N PHE A 119 -4.99 -28.67 0.68
CA PHE A 119 -5.71 -29.12 -0.51
C PHE A 119 -6.04 -30.59 -0.33
N GLU A 120 -7.31 -30.95 -0.42
CA GLU A 120 -7.72 -32.36 -0.37
C GLU A 120 -7.48 -33.03 -1.72
N LYS A 121 -7.74 -32.29 -2.82
CA LYS A 121 -7.53 -32.75 -4.19
C LYS A 121 -7.13 -31.57 -5.08
N THR A 122 -5.91 -31.57 -5.54
CA THR A 122 -5.38 -30.50 -6.43
C THR A 122 -5.99 -30.49 -7.84
N VAL A 123 -6.93 -31.37 -8.13
CA VAL A 123 -7.56 -31.51 -9.44
C VAL A 123 -8.95 -30.85 -9.50
N GLU A 124 -9.49 -30.42 -8.37
CA GLU A 124 -10.80 -29.75 -8.33
C GLU A 124 -10.63 -28.25 -8.63
N GLU A 125 -11.55 -27.69 -9.37
CA GLU A 125 -11.50 -26.27 -9.78
C GLU A 125 -11.46 -25.35 -8.55
N ASN A 126 -12.22 -25.66 -7.50
CA ASN A 126 -12.22 -24.88 -6.28
C ASN A 126 -10.83 -24.80 -5.61
N ASP A 127 -10.13 -25.92 -5.50
CA ASP A 127 -8.78 -25.96 -4.93
C ASP A 127 -7.78 -25.18 -5.77
N PHE A 128 -7.96 -25.21 -7.11
CA PHE A 128 -7.11 -24.45 -8.01
C PHE A 128 -7.37 -22.93 -7.89
N VAL A 129 -8.62 -22.50 -7.81
CA VAL A 129 -8.95 -21.10 -7.56
C VAL A 129 -8.43 -20.62 -6.22
N GLU A 130 -8.56 -21.44 -5.18
CA GLU A 130 -8.01 -21.12 -3.85
C GLU A 130 -6.48 -21.03 -3.86
N PHE A 131 -5.79 -21.92 -4.59
CA PHE A 131 -4.35 -21.84 -4.80
C PHE A 131 -3.96 -20.52 -5.47
N LEU A 132 -4.64 -20.13 -6.55
CA LEU A 132 -4.40 -18.85 -7.23
C LEU A 132 -4.66 -17.67 -6.31
N CYS A 133 -5.72 -17.73 -5.52
CA CYS A 133 -6.04 -16.69 -4.55
C CYS A 133 -4.96 -16.49 -3.48
N ASN A 134 -4.19 -17.50 -3.17
CA ASN A 134 -3.14 -17.43 -2.16
C ASN A 134 -1.71 -17.32 -2.74
N GLY A 135 -1.58 -17.20 -4.07
CA GLY A 135 -0.31 -17.04 -4.78
C GLY A 135 0.35 -15.66 -4.64
N THR A 136 0.09 -14.94 -3.55
CA THR A 136 0.57 -13.57 -3.31
C THR A 136 2.09 -13.48 -3.23
N LEU A 137 2.76 -14.52 -2.70
CA LEU A 137 4.22 -14.55 -2.57
C LEU A 137 4.91 -14.49 -3.93
N VAL A 138 4.38 -15.18 -4.93
CA VAL A 138 4.99 -15.21 -6.28
C VAL A 138 4.97 -13.82 -6.90
N GLY A 139 3.81 -13.13 -6.86
CA GLY A 139 3.71 -11.74 -7.34
C GLY A 139 4.63 -10.79 -6.60
N SER A 140 4.74 -10.94 -5.29
CA SER A 140 5.60 -10.10 -4.47
C SER A 140 7.09 -10.31 -4.74
N LEU A 141 7.51 -11.55 -5.03
CA LEU A 141 8.91 -11.84 -5.39
C LEU A 141 9.28 -11.21 -6.75
N GLU A 142 8.41 -11.32 -7.76
CA GLU A 142 8.63 -10.65 -9.06
C GLU A 142 8.69 -9.12 -8.88
N ALA A 143 7.77 -8.55 -8.12
CA ALA A 143 7.71 -7.11 -7.86
C ALA A 143 8.96 -6.58 -7.13
N SER A 144 9.59 -7.37 -6.30
CA SER A 144 10.75 -6.95 -5.48
C SER A 144 11.95 -6.51 -6.33
N GLY A 145 12.19 -7.17 -7.46
CA GLY A 145 13.28 -6.82 -8.38
C GLY A 145 13.15 -5.41 -8.96
N SER A 146 11.94 -4.97 -9.23
CA SER A 146 11.64 -3.63 -9.75
C SER A 146 11.94 -2.53 -8.73
N ILE A 147 11.75 -2.80 -7.43
CA ILE A 147 12.06 -1.86 -6.35
C ILE A 147 13.55 -1.50 -6.35
N ALA A 148 14.41 -2.54 -6.39
CA ALA A 148 15.85 -2.36 -6.40
C ALA A 148 16.31 -1.68 -7.70
N ARG A 149 15.78 -2.11 -8.85
CA ARG A 149 16.14 -1.58 -10.17
C ARG A 149 15.80 -0.11 -10.35
N LEU A 150 14.69 0.36 -9.79
CA LEU A 150 14.26 1.75 -9.84
C LEU A 150 14.81 2.61 -8.70
N GLY A 151 15.61 2.04 -7.79
CA GLY A 151 16.25 2.76 -6.70
C GLY A 151 15.26 3.37 -5.69
N LYS A 152 14.10 2.75 -5.47
CA LYS A 152 13.05 3.26 -4.58
C LYS A 152 13.54 3.24 -3.13
N LYS A 153 13.70 4.44 -2.50
CA LYS A 153 14.25 4.59 -1.15
C LYS A 153 13.19 4.71 -0.05
N ASN A 154 12.03 5.28 -0.37
CA ASN A 154 10.93 5.52 0.57
C ASN A 154 9.87 4.41 0.49
N LEU A 155 10.34 3.16 0.48
CA LEU A 155 9.53 1.96 0.42
C LEU A 155 9.94 0.99 1.53
N LYS A 156 8.95 0.50 2.27
CA LYS A 156 9.10 -0.57 3.26
C LYS A 156 8.43 -1.83 2.73
N ILE A 157 9.09 -2.97 2.84
CA ILE A 157 8.52 -4.29 2.51
C ILE A 157 8.19 -5.00 3.82
N VAL A 158 6.99 -5.56 3.91
CA VAL A 158 6.51 -6.32 5.06
C VAL A 158 5.86 -7.61 4.58
N MET A 159 6.17 -8.70 5.26
CA MET A 159 5.57 -10.01 5.05
C MET A 159 5.15 -10.60 6.39
N GLY A 160 3.97 -11.20 6.44
CA GLY A 160 3.44 -11.81 7.65
C GLY A 160 2.00 -12.27 7.47
N ASN A 161 1.39 -12.71 8.55
CA ASN A 161 -0.05 -12.92 8.56
C ASN A 161 -0.80 -11.56 8.52
N ARG A 162 -2.11 -11.59 8.35
CA ARG A 162 -2.90 -10.36 8.18
C ARG A 162 -2.79 -9.41 9.38
N ASP A 163 -2.74 -9.94 10.59
CA ASP A 163 -2.69 -9.12 11.81
C ASP A 163 -1.33 -8.42 11.95
N GLU A 164 -0.23 -9.16 11.75
CA GLU A 164 1.13 -8.61 11.75
C GLU A 164 1.30 -7.52 10.70
N VAL A 165 0.82 -7.77 9.46
CA VAL A 165 0.87 -6.80 8.38
C VAL A 165 0.04 -5.56 8.72
N THR A 166 -1.13 -5.73 9.32
CA THR A 166 -2.00 -4.62 9.74
C THR A 166 -1.31 -3.73 10.79
N GLU A 167 -0.66 -4.31 11.78
CA GLU A 167 0.10 -3.56 12.80
C GLU A 167 1.23 -2.74 12.18
N GLU A 168 1.97 -3.33 11.24
CA GLU A 168 3.05 -2.66 10.51
C GLU A 168 2.54 -1.52 9.63
N ILE A 169 1.38 -1.68 8.96
CA ILE A 169 0.74 -0.61 8.19
C ILE A 169 0.36 0.55 9.14
N ILE A 170 -0.24 0.27 10.29
CA ILE A 170 -0.62 1.28 11.28
C ILE A 170 0.63 2.03 11.80
N SER A 171 1.70 1.31 12.07
CA SER A 171 2.97 1.92 12.47
C SER A 171 3.54 2.84 11.39
N PHE A 172 3.58 2.36 10.13
CA PHE A 172 4.05 3.12 8.98
C PHE A 172 3.18 4.38 8.73
N SER A 173 1.88 4.28 8.91
CA SER A 173 0.94 5.39 8.71
C SER A 173 1.26 6.60 9.58
N LYS A 174 1.69 6.37 10.83
CA LYS A 174 2.11 7.44 11.75
C LYS A 174 3.34 8.18 11.23
N ALA A 175 4.35 7.45 10.76
CA ALA A 175 5.56 8.03 10.19
C ALA A 175 5.27 8.80 8.89
N ALA A 176 4.43 8.23 8.01
CA ALA A 176 4.02 8.89 6.77
C ALA A 176 3.25 10.19 7.06
N LYS A 177 2.37 10.20 8.06
CA LYS A 177 1.66 11.42 8.46
C LYS A 177 2.59 12.49 8.98
N VAL A 178 3.53 12.14 9.85
CA VAL A 178 4.54 13.09 10.34
C VAL A 178 5.34 13.67 9.18
N ARG A 179 5.78 12.83 8.24
CA ARG A 179 6.49 13.30 7.03
C ARG A 179 5.66 14.32 6.23
N SER A 180 4.39 14.04 5.99
CA SER A 180 3.49 14.95 5.25
C SER A 180 3.34 16.29 5.98
N VAL A 181 3.11 16.26 7.29
CA VAL A 181 2.99 17.48 8.11
C VAL A 181 4.28 18.30 8.06
N LEU A 182 5.44 17.66 8.20
CA LEU A 182 6.72 18.37 8.15
C LEU A 182 7.00 19.00 6.79
N ARG A 183 6.63 18.33 5.68
CA ARG A 183 6.79 18.89 4.32
C ARG A 183 5.90 20.10 4.05
N GLU A 184 4.76 20.20 4.70
CA GLU A 184 3.84 21.33 4.58
C GLU A 184 4.09 22.42 5.65
N SER A 185 5.01 22.17 6.59
CA SER A 185 5.31 23.10 7.66
C SER A 185 6.32 24.15 7.21
N THR A 186 6.12 25.38 7.70
CA THR A 186 7.10 26.46 7.61
C THR A 186 7.72 26.67 8.99
N PHE A 187 9.04 26.62 9.06
CA PHE A 187 9.78 26.89 10.28
C PHE A 187 10.29 28.33 10.24
N GLY A 188 9.87 29.14 11.22
CA GLY A 188 10.45 30.46 11.43
C GLY A 188 11.70 30.37 12.30
N LEU A 189 12.82 30.88 11.82
CA LEU A 189 14.03 31.04 12.59
C LEU A 189 14.13 32.50 13.07
N LEU A 190 14.05 32.70 14.40
CA LEU A 190 14.44 33.97 15.00
C LEU A 190 15.95 33.93 15.19
N ALA A 191 16.68 34.55 14.28
CA ALA A 191 18.13 34.67 14.41
C ALA A 191 18.45 35.49 15.67
N SER A 192 19.21 34.91 16.58
CA SER A 192 19.81 35.64 17.69
C SER A 192 21.29 35.87 17.37
N TYR A 193 21.68 37.10 17.35
CA TYR A 193 23.08 37.47 17.22
C TYR A 193 23.68 37.59 18.62
N ASN A 194 24.74 36.88 18.87
CA ASN A 194 25.50 36.98 20.09
C ASN A 194 26.97 37.25 19.75
N GLU A 195 27.43 38.47 19.93
CA GLU A 195 28.78 38.91 19.60
C GLU A 195 29.88 38.16 20.39
N LEU A 196 29.53 37.52 21.52
CA LEU A 196 30.46 36.82 22.40
C LEU A 196 30.49 35.32 22.20
N MET A 197 29.55 34.76 21.46
CA MET A 197 29.39 33.31 21.25
C MET A 197 29.19 32.95 19.77
N TRP A 198 30.27 32.95 19.02
CA TRP A 198 30.25 32.62 17.57
C TRP A 198 29.68 31.25 17.25
N SER A 199 29.78 30.28 18.19
CA SER A 199 29.20 28.96 18.01
C SER A 199 27.68 28.89 18.04
N THR A 200 27.03 29.97 18.48
CA THR A 200 25.56 30.13 18.50
C THR A 200 25.04 31.01 17.36
N TYR A 201 25.95 31.52 16.50
CA TYR A 201 25.57 32.28 15.31
C TYR A 201 24.97 31.33 14.28
N MET A 202 23.75 31.60 13.89
CA MET A 202 23.10 30.92 12.77
C MET A 202 22.99 31.91 11.62
N ASP A 203 23.68 31.61 10.54
CA ASP A 203 23.53 32.29 9.26
C ASP A 203 22.16 31.94 8.67
N PRO A 204 21.31 32.91 8.32
CA PRO A 204 19.97 32.69 7.82
C PRO A 204 19.92 32.02 6.42
#